data_7823cf0cc8651a2bbf6dd7c061c9ed45
#
_entry.id   7823cf0cc8651a2bbf6dd7c061c9ed45
#
_cell.length_a   1.000
_cell.length_b   1.000
_cell.length_c   1.000
_cell.angle_alpha   90.00
_cell.angle_beta   90.00
_cell.angle_gamma   90.00
#
_symmetry.space_group_name_H-M   'P 1'
#
loop_
_entity.id
_entity.type
_entity.pdbx_description
1 polymer ?
#
loop_
_entity_poly.entity_id
_entity_poly.type
_entity_poly.pdbx_seq_one_letter_code
_entity_poly.pdbx_strand_id
1 'polypeptide(L)'
;MDCSIGKDLKRNGAVYFCSGEFAYRYQWDWPQWPEHLKGCQVSGVFCDARDRLYVFNRTPDAPIAVFEPDGSFVRAFGAGEFVHPHGLFITAEGNLWCADDRGHVIKLLSPEGKVLQVLGTGKPSDSGYDATVPWPQDLDTIRRAAPPFNRPTRLVQSPWGDLYASDGYANAAVHRFSADGTLLQTWGGSGTEYGKFRLPHGIWADVRGRVWVADRENNRTQIFTREGEFLTSFDHMLYPSEIWSDGTHVYVSEAYGGLTVFDLDLRRVAQIGYYMSQLYGHSMCGDSRGNLYLGMIDGKWNLARLERLP
;
A
#
# COMPACT_ATOMS: atom_id res chain seq x y z
N MET A 1 1.53 29.62 -5.11
CA MET A 1 2.45 29.16 -6.16
C MET A 1 1.63 28.86 -7.39
N ASP A 2 2.04 29.33 -8.57
CA ASP A 2 1.35 28.94 -9.80
C ASP A 2 1.88 27.55 -10.21
N CYS A 3 1.12 26.52 -9.85
CA CYS A 3 1.43 25.10 -10.08
C CYS A 3 0.73 24.61 -11.35
N SER A 4 0.97 25.26 -12.48
CA SER A 4 0.49 24.75 -13.76
C SER A 4 1.26 23.50 -14.15
N ILE A 5 0.61 22.32 -14.02
CA ILE A 5 1.01 20.99 -14.49
C ILE A 5 2.47 20.59 -14.18
N GLY A 6 2.65 19.79 -13.13
CA GLY A 6 3.80 18.88 -12.93
C GLY A 6 5.19 19.53 -12.96
N LYS A 7 5.43 20.63 -12.26
CA LYS A 7 6.76 21.23 -12.18
C LYS A 7 7.46 20.84 -10.88
N ASP A 8 8.61 20.18 -11.03
CA ASP A 8 9.57 20.05 -9.94
C ASP A 8 10.32 21.35 -9.78
N LEU A 9 10.23 21.95 -8.61
CA LEU A 9 10.93 23.19 -8.32
C LEU A 9 12.02 22.92 -7.28
N LYS A 10 13.29 23.02 -7.69
CA LYS A 10 14.39 23.15 -6.72
C LYS A 10 14.54 24.62 -6.35
N ARG A 11 14.29 24.93 -5.08
CA ARG A 11 14.47 26.27 -4.53
C ARG A 11 15.25 26.14 -3.22
N ASN A 12 16.40 26.84 -3.13
CA ASN A 12 17.27 26.82 -1.94
C ASN A 12 17.63 25.40 -1.44
N GLY A 13 17.86 24.44 -2.35
CA GLY A 13 18.19 23.06 -2.00
C GLY A 13 17.00 22.15 -1.65
N ALA A 14 15.79 22.69 -1.46
CA ALA A 14 14.58 21.91 -1.24
C ALA A 14 13.91 21.51 -2.58
N VAL A 15 13.28 20.33 -2.59
CA VAL A 15 12.53 19.79 -3.73
C VAL A 15 11.04 19.96 -3.46
N TYR A 16 10.32 20.49 -4.43
CA TYR A 16 8.89 20.72 -4.36
C TYR A 16 8.21 20.02 -5.53
N PHE A 17 7.07 19.42 -5.25
CA PHE A 17 6.20 18.79 -6.25
C PHE A 17 4.84 19.45 -6.20
N CYS A 18 4.26 19.78 -7.36
CA CYS A 18 2.92 20.34 -7.39
C CYS A 18 2.16 19.98 -8.65
N SER A 19 0.83 19.87 -8.50
CA SER A 19 -0.13 19.67 -9.57
C SER A 19 -1.50 20.18 -9.11
N GLY A 20 -2.02 21.23 -9.76
CA GLY A 20 -3.26 21.90 -9.33
C GLY A 20 -3.12 22.45 -7.91
N GLU A 21 -4.07 22.11 -7.05
CA GLU A 21 -4.08 22.50 -5.64
C GLU A 21 -3.13 21.66 -4.76
N PHE A 22 -2.59 20.56 -5.28
CA PHE A 22 -1.72 19.65 -4.57
C PHE A 22 -0.27 20.12 -4.66
N ALA A 23 0.25 20.73 -3.60
CA ALA A 23 1.62 21.21 -3.51
C ALA A 23 2.32 20.63 -2.27
N TYR A 24 3.52 20.11 -2.47
CA TYR A 24 4.27 19.41 -1.43
C TYR A 24 5.73 19.79 -1.42
N ARG A 25 6.33 19.84 -0.22
CA ARG A 25 7.77 19.86 -0.01
C ARG A 25 8.25 18.44 0.28
N TYR A 26 9.21 17.93 -0.48
CA TYR A 26 9.79 16.61 -0.30
C TYR A 26 10.85 16.59 0.80
N GLN A 27 10.74 15.67 1.73
CA GLN A 27 11.62 15.52 2.89
C GLN A 27 11.99 14.04 3.06
N TRP A 28 13.24 13.68 2.75
CA TRP A 28 13.80 12.34 2.93
C TRP A 28 14.50 12.15 4.26
N ASP A 29 14.84 13.22 4.97
CA ASP A 29 15.57 13.29 6.24
C ASP A 29 14.67 13.62 7.43
N TRP A 30 13.36 13.55 7.22
CA TRP A 30 12.36 13.86 8.25
C TRP A 30 12.38 12.88 9.43
N PRO A 31 12.44 11.51 9.28
CA PRO A 31 12.36 10.61 10.41
C PRO A 31 13.71 10.54 11.15
N GLN A 32 13.66 10.65 12.45
CA GLN A 32 14.81 10.48 13.32
C GLN A 32 15.07 8.98 13.59
N TRP A 33 15.61 8.31 12.60
CA TRP A 33 15.86 6.87 12.67
C TRP A 33 16.81 6.51 13.82
N PRO A 34 16.44 5.56 14.72
CA PRO A 34 17.40 4.98 15.63
C PRO A 34 18.44 4.17 14.82
N GLU A 35 19.66 4.04 15.35
CA GLU A 35 20.80 3.49 14.61
C GLU A 35 20.52 2.09 14.03
N HIS A 36 19.85 1.22 14.80
CA HIS A 36 19.55 -0.16 14.42
C HIS A 36 18.49 -0.28 13.32
N LEU A 37 17.80 0.78 12.95
CA LEU A 37 16.78 0.80 11.85
C LEU A 37 17.21 1.64 10.65
N LYS A 38 18.39 2.27 10.68
CA LYS A 38 18.88 3.03 9.53
C LYS A 38 19.08 2.12 8.31
N GLY A 39 18.53 2.55 7.18
CA GLY A 39 18.63 1.81 5.92
C GLY A 39 17.75 0.57 5.83
N CYS A 40 16.79 0.36 6.74
CA CYS A 40 15.84 -0.73 6.64
C CYS A 40 14.93 -0.57 5.41
N GLN A 41 14.49 -1.67 4.82
CA GLN A 41 13.50 -1.67 3.73
C GLN A 41 12.12 -1.41 4.32
N VAL A 42 11.45 -0.33 3.90
CA VAL A 42 10.10 0.03 4.36
C VAL A 42 9.05 -0.51 3.38
N SER A 43 8.36 -1.56 3.80
CA SER A 43 7.37 -2.24 2.96
C SER A 43 5.94 -1.71 3.15
N GLY A 44 5.60 -1.18 4.33
CA GLY A 44 4.29 -0.64 4.66
C GLY A 44 4.38 0.62 5.52
N VAL A 45 3.48 1.57 5.30
CA VAL A 45 3.30 2.75 6.14
C VAL A 45 1.83 3.02 6.39
N PHE A 46 1.49 3.49 7.60
CA PHE A 46 0.15 3.98 7.91
C PHE A 46 0.17 4.94 9.10
N CYS A 47 -0.69 5.98 9.06
CA CYS A 47 -0.87 6.90 10.19
C CYS A 47 -2.02 6.45 11.09
N ASP A 48 -1.85 6.56 12.41
CA ASP A 48 -2.96 6.38 13.35
C ASP A 48 -3.79 7.68 13.51
N ALA A 49 -4.86 7.62 14.31
CA ALA A 49 -5.75 8.76 14.56
C ALA A 49 -5.09 9.95 15.29
N ARG A 50 -3.83 9.81 15.71
CA ARG A 50 -3.01 10.89 16.31
C ARG A 50 -1.91 11.37 15.38
N ASP A 51 -2.00 11.01 14.10
CA ASP A 51 -0.97 11.28 13.08
C ASP A 51 0.40 10.65 13.37
N ARG A 52 0.51 9.67 14.26
CA ARG A 52 1.75 8.92 14.43
C ARG A 52 1.93 7.99 13.26
N LEU A 53 3.11 8.02 12.66
CA LEU A 53 3.45 7.14 11.55
C LEU A 53 3.95 5.80 12.07
N TYR A 54 3.26 4.73 11.67
CA TYR A 54 3.71 3.36 11.83
C TYR A 54 4.39 2.91 10.53
N VAL A 55 5.57 2.37 10.68
CA VAL A 55 6.43 1.92 9.58
C VAL A 55 6.64 0.42 9.70
N PHE A 56 6.16 -0.33 8.72
CA PHE A 56 6.37 -1.76 8.62
C PHE A 56 7.60 -2.01 7.75
N ASN A 57 8.63 -2.61 8.33
CA ASN A 57 9.93 -2.77 7.71
C ASN A 57 10.42 -4.23 7.84
N ARG A 58 11.48 -4.56 7.10
CA ARG A 58 11.99 -5.92 7.02
C ARG A 58 13.13 -6.23 8.01
N THR A 59 13.25 -5.47 9.10
CA THR A 59 14.19 -5.77 10.19
C THR A 59 13.57 -6.80 11.13
N PRO A 60 14.14 -8.01 11.29
CA PRO A 60 13.48 -9.12 12.01
C PRO A 60 13.18 -8.79 13.48
N ASP A 61 14.07 -8.07 14.16
CA ASP A 61 13.95 -7.76 15.59
C ASP A 61 13.07 -6.53 15.87
N ALA A 62 12.73 -5.74 14.85
CA ALA A 62 12.00 -4.49 15.00
C ALA A 62 11.14 -4.17 13.76
N PRO A 63 10.27 -5.09 13.32
CA PRO A 63 9.55 -4.93 12.05
C PRO A 63 8.53 -3.80 12.03
N ILE A 64 8.04 -3.35 13.20
CA ILE A 64 7.12 -2.22 13.30
C ILE A 64 7.79 -1.10 14.09
N ALA A 65 8.06 0.03 13.45
CA ALA A 65 8.58 1.24 14.08
C ALA A 65 7.50 2.33 14.11
N VAL A 66 7.48 3.14 15.17
CA VAL A 66 6.50 4.22 15.37
C VAL A 66 7.22 5.54 15.55
N PHE A 67 6.75 6.56 14.83
CA PHE A 67 7.26 7.93 14.90
C PHE A 67 6.14 8.91 15.22
N GLU A 68 6.49 9.96 16.01
CA GLU A 68 5.60 11.11 16.21
C GLU A 68 5.51 11.95 14.92
N PRO A 69 4.50 12.83 14.79
CA PRO A 69 4.34 13.70 13.61
C PRO A 69 5.51 14.62 13.32
N ASP A 70 6.37 14.91 14.29
CA ASP A 70 7.62 15.69 14.15
C ASP A 70 8.81 14.85 13.67
N GLY A 71 8.63 13.52 13.50
CA GLY A 71 9.65 12.58 13.08
C GLY A 71 10.45 11.95 14.22
N SER A 72 10.17 12.29 15.47
CA SER A 72 10.85 11.66 16.61
C SER A 72 10.45 10.18 16.76
N PHE A 73 11.45 9.32 17.00
CA PHE A 73 11.23 7.89 17.21
C PHE A 73 10.57 7.63 18.55
N VAL A 74 9.51 6.82 18.56
CA VAL A 74 8.80 6.43 19.78
C VAL A 74 9.24 5.06 20.27
N ARG A 75 9.09 4.03 19.43
CA ARG A 75 9.39 2.63 19.77
C ARG A 75 9.43 1.76 18.53
N ALA A 76 9.93 0.54 18.69
CA ALA A 76 9.75 -0.54 17.72
C ALA A 76 9.36 -1.83 18.43
N PHE A 77 8.65 -2.73 17.71
CA PHE A 77 8.13 -3.98 18.25
C PHE A 77 7.81 -5.00 17.16
N GLY A 78 7.33 -6.20 17.56
CA GLY A 78 6.91 -7.27 16.67
C GLY A 78 8.03 -8.24 16.28
N ALA A 79 9.12 -8.28 17.07
CA ALA A 79 10.24 -9.21 16.86
C ALA A 79 9.77 -10.65 16.73
N GLY A 80 10.22 -11.34 15.67
CA GLY A 80 9.91 -12.74 15.41
C GLY A 80 8.50 -13.04 14.92
N GLU A 81 7.64 -12.03 14.76
CA GLU A 81 6.24 -12.24 14.35
C GLU A 81 6.06 -12.44 12.85
N PHE A 82 7.03 -12.04 12.01
CA PHE A 82 6.87 -12.02 10.58
C PHE A 82 8.04 -12.67 9.85
N VAL A 83 7.72 -13.38 8.75
CA VAL A 83 8.71 -13.96 7.84
C VAL A 83 9.17 -12.90 6.84
N HIS A 84 8.23 -12.15 6.24
CA HIS A 84 8.54 -11.11 5.27
C HIS A 84 7.46 -10.02 5.28
N PRO A 85 7.66 -8.96 6.08
CA PRO A 85 6.74 -7.83 6.17
C PRO A 85 6.39 -7.21 4.83
N HIS A 86 5.07 -6.91 4.60
CA HIS A 86 4.62 -6.29 3.37
C HIS A 86 3.63 -5.14 3.62
N GLY A 87 2.33 -5.34 3.60
CA GLY A 87 1.33 -4.28 3.76
C GLY A 87 0.93 -4.02 5.20
N LEU A 88 0.59 -2.77 5.52
CA LEU A 88 0.14 -2.32 6.84
C LEU A 88 -1.14 -1.49 6.71
N PHE A 89 -2.12 -1.77 7.56
CA PHE A 89 -3.32 -0.95 7.75
C PHE A 89 -3.63 -0.82 9.23
N ILE A 90 -4.06 0.36 9.69
CA ILE A 90 -4.46 0.59 11.09
C ILE A 90 -5.97 0.84 11.14
N THR A 91 -6.67 0.09 12.00
CA THR A 91 -8.12 0.25 12.20
C THR A 91 -8.42 1.51 13.02
N ALA A 92 -9.69 1.93 13.06
CA ALA A 92 -10.12 3.07 13.87
C ALA A 92 -9.84 2.87 15.38
N GLU A 93 -9.82 1.61 15.84
CA GLU A 93 -9.50 1.21 17.22
C GLU A 93 -7.99 1.19 17.49
N GLY A 94 -7.15 1.41 16.47
CA GLY A 94 -5.70 1.42 16.56
C GLY A 94 -5.03 0.04 16.40
N ASN A 95 -5.79 -1.01 16.06
CA ASN A 95 -5.23 -2.32 15.77
C ASN A 95 -4.56 -2.34 14.37
N LEU A 96 -3.56 -3.19 14.19
CA LEU A 96 -2.72 -3.23 13.00
C LEU A 96 -2.97 -4.51 12.20
N TRP A 97 -3.49 -4.40 11.00
CA TRP A 97 -3.47 -5.47 10.00
C TRP A 97 -2.13 -5.46 9.27
N CYS A 98 -1.38 -6.55 9.43
CA CYS A 98 -0.03 -6.72 8.93
C CYS A 98 0.03 -7.89 7.95
N ALA A 99 0.29 -7.65 6.67
CA ALA A 99 0.46 -8.71 5.68
C ALA A 99 1.89 -9.26 5.76
N ASP A 100 2.01 -10.57 5.87
CA ASP A 100 3.24 -11.34 5.81
C ASP A 100 3.24 -12.19 4.54
N ASP A 101 3.86 -11.67 3.47
CA ASP A 101 3.72 -12.28 2.16
C ASP A 101 4.31 -13.70 2.11
N ARG A 102 5.50 -13.92 2.66
CA ARG A 102 6.13 -15.24 2.69
C ARG A 102 5.65 -16.12 3.83
N GLY A 103 5.00 -15.52 4.83
CA GLY A 103 4.27 -16.24 5.87
C GLY A 103 2.90 -16.76 5.39
N HIS A 104 2.41 -16.32 4.23
CA HIS A 104 1.09 -16.67 3.66
C HIS A 104 -0.07 -16.38 4.63
N VAL A 105 0.06 -15.31 5.42
CA VAL A 105 -0.91 -14.88 6.43
C VAL A 105 -1.04 -13.37 6.46
N ILE A 106 -2.16 -12.91 7.04
CA ILE A 106 -2.32 -11.53 7.47
C ILE A 106 -2.70 -11.56 8.95
N LYS A 107 -1.95 -10.84 9.77
CA LYS A 107 -2.13 -10.81 11.23
C LYS A 107 -2.76 -9.51 11.68
N LEU A 108 -3.71 -9.57 12.61
CA LEU A 108 -4.18 -8.44 13.39
C LEU A 108 -3.41 -8.37 14.71
N LEU A 109 -2.75 -7.25 14.95
CA LEU A 109 -2.04 -7.00 16.21
C LEU A 109 -2.72 -5.87 16.98
N SER A 110 -2.68 -5.96 18.32
CA SER A 110 -3.01 -4.81 19.17
C SER A 110 -1.96 -3.70 19.00
N PRO A 111 -2.26 -2.46 19.44
CA PRO A 111 -1.26 -1.40 19.46
C PRO A 111 0.03 -1.77 20.23
N GLU A 112 -0.04 -2.66 21.21
CA GLU A 112 1.10 -3.14 22.00
C GLU A 112 1.89 -4.25 21.31
N GLY A 113 1.41 -4.74 20.14
CA GLY A 113 2.07 -5.78 19.35
C GLY A 113 1.61 -7.22 19.66
N LYS A 114 0.54 -7.41 20.45
CA LYS A 114 -0.02 -8.74 20.68
C LYS A 114 -0.84 -9.19 19.48
N VAL A 115 -0.60 -10.39 18.96
CA VAL A 115 -1.42 -11.01 17.91
C VAL A 115 -2.82 -11.29 18.46
N LEU A 116 -3.83 -10.70 17.81
CA LEU A 116 -5.26 -10.86 18.16
C LEU A 116 -5.95 -11.87 17.23
N GLN A 117 -5.58 -11.88 15.94
CA GLN A 117 -6.16 -12.73 14.92
C GLN A 117 -5.16 -13.04 13.82
N VAL A 118 -5.32 -14.19 13.17
CA VAL A 118 -4.55 -14.58 11.99
C VAL A 118 -5.53 -15.04 10.90
N LEU A 119 -5.43 -14.42 9.73
CA LEU A 119 -6.07 -14.88 8.51
C LEU A 119 -5.05 -15.66 7.68
N GLY A 120 -5.48 -16.77 7.10
CA GLY A 120 -4.59 -17.66 6.35
C GLY A 120 -4.14 -18.88 7.18
N THR A 121 -3.42 -19.79 6.55
CA THR A 121 -3.03 -21.08 7.14
C THR A 121 -1.53 -21.19 7.44
N GLY A 122 -0.74 -20.18 7.06
CA GLY A 122 0.73 -20.25 7.09
C GLY A 122 1.32 -21.13 5.99
N LYS A 123 0.49 -21.57 5.04
CA LYS A 123 0.90 -22.38 3.88
C LYS A 123 0.37 -21.73 2.61
N PRO A 124 1.11 -21.82 1.49
CA PRO A 124 0.63 -21.28 0.21
C PRO A 124 -0.64 -22.01 -0.24
N SER A 125 -1.62 -21.23 -0.72
CA SER A 125 -2.77 -21.77 -1.41
C SER A 125 -2.40 -22.28 -2.80
N ASP A 126 -3.18 -23.22 -3.34
CA ASP A 126 -2.91 -23.86 -4.63
C ASP A 126 -3.38 -22.96 -5.80
N SER A 127 -2.62 -21.92 -6.09
CA SER A 127 -2.85 -21.01 -7.23
C SER A 127 -2.27 -21.53 -8.55
N GLY A 128 -1.43 -22.56 -8.50
CA GLY A 128 -0.63 -23.04 -9.63
C GLY A 128 0.71 -22.33 -9.80
N TYR A 129 1.06 -21.41 -8.88
CA TYR A 129 2.32 -20.68 -8.91
C TYR A 129 3.54 -21.62 -8.81
N ASP A 130 4.54 -21.39 -9.67
CA ASP A 130 5.79 -22.13 -9.71
C ASP A 130 6.98 -21.20 -9.39
N ALA A 131 7.48 -21.33 -8.16
CA ALA A 131 8.63 -20.54 -7.67
C ALA A 131 9.98 -20.91 -8.32
N THR A 132 10.04 -21.96 -9.15
CA THR A 132 11.26 -22.32 -9.90
C THR A 132 11.44 -21.50 -11.16
N VAL A 133 10.38 -20.84 -11.62
CA VAL A 133 10.41 -19.94 -12.77
C VAL A 133 10.92 -18.57 -12.31
N PRO A 134 11.90 -17.96 -13.04
CA PRO A 134 12.41 -16.64 -12.67
C PRO A 134 11.37 -15.54 -12.74
N TRP A 135 11.49 -14.52 -11.84
CA TRP A 135 10.74 -13.28 -11.89
C TRP A 135 11.02 -12.47 -13.17
N PRO A 136 10.03 -11.85 -13.83
CA PRO A 136 8.58 -11.85 -13.51
C PRO A 136 7.77 -12.94 -14.23
N GLN A 137 8.43 -13.90 -14.90
CA GLN A 137 7.76 -14.96 -15.66
C GLN A 137 7.05 -15.98 -14.76
N ASP A 138 7.42 -16.06 -13.49
CA ASP A 138 6.75 -16.86 -12.47
C ASP A 138 5.27 -16.49 -12.27
N LEU A 139 4.91 -15.23 -12.49
CA LEU A 139 3.52 -14.76 -12.47
C LEU A 139 2.65 -15.42 -13.56
N ASP A 140 3.25 -15.81 -14.67
CA ASP A 140 2.55 -16.45 -15.79
C ASP A 140 2.20 -17.93 -15.48
N THR A 141 2.76 -18.48 -14.40
CA THR A 141 2.45 -19.83 -13.93
C THR A 141 1.16 -19.90 -13.11
N ILE A 142 0.67 -18.76 -12.58
CA ILE A 142 -0.58 -18.68 -11.80
C ILE A 142 -1.77 -19.02 -12.71
N ARG A 143 -2.57 -19.98 -12.28
CA ARG A 143 -3.69 -20.54 -13.09
C ARG A 143 -5.07 -20.17 -12.56
N ARG A 144 -5.19 -19.86 -11.26
CA ARG A 144 -6.47 -19.56 -10.61
C ARG A 144 -6.29 -18.68 -9.38
N ALA A 145 -7.35 -17.95 -9.05
CA ALA A 145 -7.47 -17.31 -7.74
C ALA A 145 -7.72 -18.39 -6.67
N ALA A 146 -6.82 -18.52 -5.71
CA ALA A 146 -6.84 -19.59 -4.70
C ALA A 146 -6.86 -19.02 -3.28
N PRO A 147 -7.95 -19.20 -2.51
CA PRO A 147 -7.99 -18.81 -1.11
C PRO A 147 -7.27 -19.84 -0.19
N PRO A 148 -6.85 -19.46 1.05
CA PRO A 148 -6.97 -18.10 1.56
C PRO A 148 -5.86 -17.17 1.08
N PHE A 149 -4.57 -17.61 1.00
CA PHE A 149 -3.47 -16.76 0.54
C PHE A 149 -2.32 -17.55 -0.08
N ASN A 150 -1.70 -16.91 -1.10
CA ASN A 150 -0.38 -17.27 -1.55
C ASN A 150 0.44 -16.00 -1.82
N ARG A 151 1.12 -15.50 -0.79
CA ARG A 151 1.89 -14.26 -0.72
C ARG A 151 1.03 -12.99 -0.80
N PRO A 152 0.15 -12.77 0.22
CA PRO A 152 -0.71 -11.59 0.30
C PRO A 152 0.09 -10.30 0.39
N THR A 153 -0.39 -9.25 -0.28
CA THR A 153 0.28 -7.97 -0.36
C THR A 153 -0.24 -6.95 0.65
N ARG A 154 -1.57 -6.86 0.84
CA ARG A 154 -2.18 -5.88 1.72
C ARG A 154 -3.58 -6.32 2.17
N LEU A 155 -4.03 -5.75 3.30
CA LEU A 155 -5.43 -5.80 3.72
C LEU A 155 -5.87 -4.40 4.16
N VAL A 156 -7.12 -4.06 3.87
CA VAL A 156 -7.80 -2.87 4.37
C VAL A 156 -9.16 -3.23 4.96
N GLN A 157 -9.57 -2.50 5.99
CA GLN A 157 -10.94 -2.53 6.49
C GLN A 157 -11.76 -1.45 5.78
N SER A 158 -12.89 -1.84 5.24
CA SER A 158 -13.80 -0.91 4.56
C SER A 158 -14.60 -0.05 5.54
N PRO A 159 -15.14 1.10 5.11
CA PRO A 159 -16.05 1.91 5.93
C PRO A 159 -17.35 1.18 6.37
N TRP A 160 -17.70 0.08 5.73
CA TRP A 160 -18.86 -0.75 6.06
C TRP A 160 -18.51 -2.04 6.82
N GLY A 161 -17.25 -2.18 7.26
CA GLY A 161 -16.77 -3.22 8.18
C GLY A 161 -16.13 -4.44 7.54
N ASP A 162 -16.35 -4.73 6.25
CA ASP A 162 -15.71 -5.85 5.57
C ASP A 162 -14.20 -5.61 5.39
N LEU A 163 -13.45 -6.71 5.34
CA LEU A 163 -12.02 -6.69 5.07
C LEU A 163 -11.77 -7.11 3.62
N TYR A 164 -10.88 -6.40 2.94
CA TYR A 164 -10.47 -6.72 1.58
C TYR A 164 -8.95 -6.91 1.53
N ALA A 165 -8.50 -8.04 1.01
CA ALA A 165 -7.08 -8.36 0.90
C ALA A 165 -6.69 -8.59 -0.56
N SER A 166 -5.62 -7.94 -1.00
CA SER A 166 -4.93 -8.26 -2.25
C SER A 166 -3.90 -9.36 -2.00
N ASP A 167 -3.81 -10.32 -2.93
CA ASP A 167 -2.91 -11.46 -2.86
C ASP A 167 -2.26 -11.65 -4.23
N GLY A 168 -1.06 -11.07 -4.43
CA GLY A 168 -0.54 -10.82 -5.76
C GLY A 168 0.78 -11.50 -6.12
N TYR A 169 1.71 -11.78 -5.19
CA TYR A 169 3.04 -12.27 -5.57
C TYR A 169 3.09 -13.74 -6.00
N ALA A 170 2.16 -14.55 -5.53
CA ALA A 170 2.05 -15.95 -5.95
C ALA A 170 0.58 -16.37 -6.12
N ASN A 171 -0.29 -15.36 -6.23
CA ASN A 171 -1.69 -15.49 -6.54
C ASN A 171 -2.10 -14.30 -7.42
N ALA A 172 -3.31 -14.32 -7.95
CA ALA A 172 -3.88 -13.21 -8.71
C ALA A 172 -5.31 -12.98 -8.21
N ALA A 173 -5.44 -12.66 -6.92
CA ALA A 173 -6.71 -12.68 -6.23
C ALA A 173 -6.96 -11.45 -5.35
N VAL A 174 -8.23 -11.12 -5.17
CA VAL A 174 -8.74 -10.32 -4.07
C VAL A 174 -9.66 -11.19 -3.23
N HIS A 175 -9.49 -11.12 -1.91
CA HIS A 175 -10.31 -11.85 -0.94
C HIS A 175 -11.12 -10.87 -0.11
N ARG A 176 -12.41 -11.12 0.04
CA ARG A 176 -13.32 -10.40 0.94
C ARG A 176 -13.62 -11.26 2.15
N PHE A 177 -13.45 -10.68 3.32
CA PHE A 177 -13.81 -11.31 4.58
C PHE A 177 -14.83 -10.44 5.32
N SER A 178 -15.67 -11.04 6.16
CA SER A 178 -16.43 -10.32 7.18
C SER A 178 -15.50 -9.73 8.25
N ALA A 179 -16.04 -8.85 9.08
CA ALA A 179 -15.27 -8.20 10.15
C ALA A 179 -14.66 -9.20 11.16
N ASP A 180 -15.24 -10.38 11.33
CA ASP A 180 -14.72 -11.46 12.18
C ASP A 180 -13.67 -12.34 11.51
N GLY A 181 -13.36 -12.06 10.21
CA GLY A 181 -12.36 -12.79 9.43
C GLY A 181 -12.87 -14.04 8.71
N THR A 182 -14.18 -14.24 8.63
CA THR A 182 -14.77 -15.31 7.82
C THR A 182 -14.63 -14.95 6.33
N LEU A 183 -14.02 -15.83 5.53
CA LEU A 183 -13.91 -15.62 4.08
C LEU A 183 -15.31 -15.67 3.42
N LEU A 184 -15.69 -14.56 2.79
CA LEU A 184 -16.98 -14.41 2.11
C LEU A 184 -16.86 -14.67 0.62
N GLN A 185 -15.77 -14.21 0.00
CA GLN A 185 -15.61 -14.25 -1.46
C GLN A 185 -14.15 -14.15 -1.87
N THR A 186 -13.86 -14.72 -3.04
CA THR A 186 -12.58 -14.55 -3.76
C THR A 186 -12.89 -14.28 -5.22
N TRP A 187 -12.24 -13.26 -5.81
CA TRP A 187 -12.35 -12.97 -7.24
C TRP A 187 -11.01 -12.65 -7.88
N GLY A 188 -10.97 -12.59 -9.21
CA GLY A 188 -9.76 -12.33 -9.99
C GLY A 188 -9.36 -13.52 -10.86
N GLY A 189 -8.15 -14.01 -10.66
CA GLY A 189 -7.43 -14.96 -11.50
C GLY A 189 -6.45 -14.27 -12.42
N SER A 190 -5.43 -15.01 -12.89
CA SER A 190 -4.36 -14.47 -13.73
C SER A 190 -4.88 -14.08 -15.11
N GLY A 191 -4.48 -12.92 -15.61
CA GLY A 191 -4.82 -12.43 -16.95
C GLY A 191 -4.69 -10.93 -17.12
N THR A 192 -4.92 -10.48 -18.35
CA THR A 192 -4.93 -9.07 -18.76
C THR A 192 -6.34 -8.51 -18.98
N GLU A 193 -7.35 -9.36 -19.06
CA GLU A 193 -8.75 -8.96 -19.20
C GLU A 193 -9.21 -8.18 -17.95
N TYR A 194 -10.23 -7.35 -18.09
CA TYR A 194 -10.81 -6.66 -16.94
C TYR A 194 -11.43 -7.68 -15.96
N GLY A 195 -11.19 -7.46 -14.66
CA GLY A 195 -11.54 -8.39 -13.60
C GLY A 195 -10.49 -9.47 -13.34
N LYS A 196 -9.46 -9.60 -14.19
CA LYS A 196 -8.28 -10.43 -13.98
C LYS A 196 -7.10 -9.56 -13.52
N PHE A 197 -6.08 -10.20 -12.95
CA PHE A 197 -4.92 -9.49 -12.39
C PHE A 197 -3.61 -10.10 -12.84
N ARG A 198 -2.60 -9.24 -12.91
CA ARG A 198 -1.19 -9.62 -12.91
C ARG A 198 -0.50 -8.86 -11.80
N LEU A 199 -0.48 -9.44 -10.63
CA LEU A 199 -0.01 -8.87 -9.37
C LEU A 199 -0.91 -7.75 -8.81
N PRO A 200 -2.09 -8.08 -8.22
CA PRO A 200 -2.84 -7.13 -7.39
C PRO A 200 -2.00 -6.78 -6.14
N HIS A 201 -1.55 -5.50 -6.05
CA HIS A 201 -0.58 -5.07 -5.04
C HIS A 201 -1.23 -4.21 -3.96
N GLY A 202 -1.59 -2.96 -4.25
CA GLY A 202 -2.34 -2.09 -3.35
C GLY A 202 -3.84 -2.32 -3.46
N ILE A 203 -4.55 -2.12 -2.37
CA ILE A 203 -6.02 -2.21 -2.32
C ILE A 203 -6.59 -1.15 -1.39
N TRP A 204 -7.75 -0.58 -1.75
CA TRP A 204 -8.47 0.38 -0.92
C TRP A 204 -9.98 0.23 -1.10
N ALA A 205 -10.74 0.47 -0.02
CA ALA A 205 -12.20 0.54 -0.05
C ALA A 205 -12.63 1.99 0.21
N ASP A 206 -13.20 2.66 -0.79
CA ASP A 206 -13.57 4.05 -0.69
C ASP A 206 -14.94 4.28 -0.03
N VAL A 207 -15.21 5.51 0.37
CA VAL A 207 -16.46 5.90 1.04
C VAL A 207 -17.71 5.81 0.13
N ARG A 208 -17.54 5.66 -1.17
CA ARG A 208 -18.63 5.44 -2.15
C ARG A 208 -18.99 3.96 -2.31
N GLY A 209 -18.33 3.06 -1.57
CA GLY A 209 -18.61 1.62 -1.61
C GLY A 209 -17.91 0.88 -2.75
N ARG A 210 -16.78 1.40 -3.23
CA ARG A 210 -16.00 0.79 -4.30
C ARG A 210 -14.69 0.23 -3.74
N VAL A 211 -14.20 -0.82 -4.38
CA VAL A 211 -12.91 -1.45 -4.09
C VAL A 211 -11.95 -1.14 -5.23
N TRP A 212 -10.88 -0.45 -4.92
CA TRP A 212 -9.81 -0.07 -5.83
C TRP A 212 -8.67 -1.06 -5.69
N VAL A 213 -8.13 -1.56 -6.80
CA VAL A 213 -7.04 -2.54 -6.82
C VAL A 213 -5.94 -2.07 -7.78
N ALA A 214 -4.75 -1.88 -7.27
CA ALA A 214 -3.55 -1.63 -8.07
C ALA A 214 -3.09 -2.94 -8.72
N ASP A 215 -3.41 -3.12 -9.99
CA ASP A 215 -3.03 -4.27 -10.81
C ASP A 215 -1.68 -3.98 -11.47
N ARG A 216 -0.61 -4.09 -10.65
CA ARG A 216 0.70 -3.50 -10.86
C ARG A 216 1.36 -3.89 -12.17
N GLU A 217 1.48 -5.19 -12.44
CA GLU A 217 2.16 -5.69 -13.63
C GLU A 217 1.30 -5.58 -14.92
N ASN A 218 0.02 -5.24 -14.79
CA ASN A 218 -0.84 -4.83 -15.89
C ASN A 218 -0.86 -3.30 -16.10
N ASN A 219 -0.08 -2.54 -15.32
CA ASN A 219 0.00 -1.08 -15.43
C ASN A 219 -1.35 -0.37 -15.38
N ARG A 220 -2.23 -0.79 -14.45
CA ARG A 220 -3.57 -0.25 -14.31
C ARG A 220 -4.08 -0.30 -12.86
N THR A 221 -5.06 0.55 -12.55
CA THR A 221 -5.86 0.44 -11.33
C THR A 221 -7.29 0.09 -11.71
N GLN A 222 -7.80 -1.03 -11.23
CA GLN A 222 -9.16 -1.48 -11.48
C GLN A 222 -10.07 -1.16 -10.31
N ILE A 223 -11.33 -0.86 -10.58
CA ILE A 223 -12.35 -0.50 -9.60
C ILE A 223 -13.50 -1.49 -9.69
N PHE A 224 -13.94 -1.96 -8.52
CA PHE A 224 -14.96 -2.99 -8.36
C PHE A 224 -16.08 -2.52 -7.43
N THR A 225 -17.24 -3.17 -7.50
CA THR A 225 -18.25 -3.11 -6.44
C THR A 225 -17.74 -3.82 -5.18
N ARG A 226 -18.49 -3.70 -4.07
CA ARG A 226 -18.22 -4.45 -2.82
C ARG A 226 -18.19 -5.96 -3.05
N GLU A 227 -18.96 -6.43 -4.01
CA GLU A 227 -19.15 -7.83 -4.39
C GLU A 227 -18.14 -8.29 -5.46
N GLY A 228 -17.16 -7.44 -5.84
CA GLY A 228 -16.10 -7.79 -6.78
C GLY A 228 -16.53 -7.75 -8.25
N GLU A 229 -17.64 -7.12 -8.59
CA GLU A 229 -18.03 -6.87 -9.97
C GLU A 229 -17.20 -5.71 -10.54
N PHE A 230 -16.62 -5.88 -11.72
CA PHE A 230 -15.80 -4.85 -12.38
C PHE A 230 -16.67 -3.64 -12.75
N LEU A 231 -16.20 -2.45 -12.40
CA LEU A 231 -16.85 -1.18 -12.73
C LEU A 231 -16.09 -0.42 -13.82
N THR A 232 -14.81 -0.19 -13.64
CA THR A 232 -13.96 0.58 -14.57
C THR A 232 -12.48 0.33 -14.29
N SER A 233 -11.61 0.85 -15.17
CA SER A 233 -10.15 0.79 -15.02
C SER A 233 -9.51 2.11 -15.43
N PHE A 234 -8.40 2.45 -14.77
CA PHE A 234 -7.46 3.45 -15.21
C PHE A 234 -6.22 2.75 -15.74
N ASP A 235 -6.12 2.68 -17.04
CA ASP A 235 -5.03 2.02 -17.75
C ASP A 235 -3.85 2.97 -18.00
N HIS A 236 -2.71 2.42 -18.43
CA HIS A 236 -1.48 3.16 -18.74
C HIS A 236 -0.86 3.90 -17.54
N MET A 237 -1.04 3.36 -16.34
CA MET A 237 -0.31 3.79 -15.16
C MET A 237 1.09 3.16 -15.14
N LEU A 238 2.02 3.76 -14.39
CA LEU A 238 3.40 3.30 -14.35
C LEU A 238 3.69 2.48 -13.07
N TYR A 239 3.32 1.21 -13.07
CA TYR A 239 3.46 0.29 -11.94
C TYR A 239 2.72 0.79 -10.70
N PRO A 240 1.37 0.91 -10.69
CA PRO A 240 0.62 1.32 -9.52
C PRO A 240 0.86 0.35 -8.37
N SER A 241 1.33 0.87 -7.24
CA SER A 241 1.81 0.04 -6.12
C SER A 241 0.91 0.14 -4.90
N GLU A 242 0.50 1.34 -4.51
CA GLU A 242 -0.32 1.54 -3.32
C GLU A 242 -1.50 2.47 -3.59
N ILE A 243 -2.57 2.27 -2.83
CA ILE A 243 -3.78 3.10 -2.90
C ILE A 243 -4.15 3.52 -1.47
N TRP A 244 -4.41 4.81 -1.31
CA TRP A 244 -4.86 5.40 -0.06
C TRP A 244 -5.88 6.51 -0.34
N SER A 245 -6.76 6.82 0.63
CA SER A 245 -7.72 7.92 0.49
C SER A 245 -7.83 8.72 1.78
N ASP A 246 -7.97 10.03 1.63
CA ASP A 246 -8.31 10.97 2.70
C ASP A 246 -9.82 11.11 2.93
N GLY A 247 -10.64 10.32 2.23
CA GLY A 247 -12.10 10.36 2.24
C GLY A 247 -12.70 11.33 1.22
N THR A 248 -11.91 12.21 0.60
CA THR A 248 -12.32 13.14 -0.46
C THR A 248 -11.63 12.84 -1.78
N HIS A 249 -10.41 12.35 -1.73
CA HIS A 249 -9.60 11.96 -2.88
C HIS A 249 -9.04 10.55 -2.69
N VAL A 250 -8.73 9.89 -3.80
CA VAL A 250 -8.01 8.63 -3.84
C VAL A 250 -6.65 8.88 -4.48
N TYR A 251 -5.60 8.50 -3.78
CA TYR A 251 -4.21 8.64 -4.18
C TYR A 251 -3.68 7.27 -4.60
N VAL A 252 -3.04 7.20 -5.75
CA VAL A 252 -2.36 6.00 -6.23
C VAL A 252 -0.89 6.30 -6.40
N SER A 253 -0.02 5.58 -5.68
CA SER A 253 1.42 5.66 -5.92
C SER A 253 1.82 4.77 -7.08
N GLU A 254 2.67 5.29 -7.94
CA GLU A 254 3.17 4.61 -9.13
C GLU A 254 4.70 4.49 -9.04
N ALA A 255 5.24 3.27 -9.12
CA ALA A 255 6.67 3.02 -8.91
C ALA A 255 7.58 3.83 -9.87
N TYR A 256 7.09 4.15 -11.06
CA TYR A 256 7.84 4.95 -12.04
C TYR A 256 7.11 6.22 -12.46
N GLY A 257 5.96 6.50 -11.91
CA GLY A 257 5.07 7.59 -12.33
C GLY A 257 4.82 8.68 -11.30
N GLY A 258 5.23 8.51 -10.06
CA GLY A 258 4.92 9.43 -8.97
C GLY A 258 3.57 9.12 -8.31
N LEU A 259 2.72 10.13 -8.16
CA LEU A 259 1.40 10.00 -7.52
C LEU A 259 0.32 10.49 -8.47
N THR A 260 -0.70 9.68 -8.70
CA THR A 260 -1.93 10.10 -9.37
C THR A 260 -3.04 10.27 -8.34
N VAL A 261 -3.77 11.39 -8.42
CA VAL A 261 -4.87 11.72 -7.52
C VAL A 261 -6.19 11.76 -8.29
N PHE A 262 -7.20 11.09 -7.74
CA PHE A 262 -8.56 11.04 -8.29
C PHE A 262 -9.54 11.65 -7.28
N ASP A 263 -10.57 12.32 -7.79
CA ASP A 263 -11.75 12.66 -6.99
C ASP A 263 -12.69 11.45 -6.84
N LEU A 264 -13.70 11.58 -5.98
CA LEU A 264 -14.68 10.52 -5.78
C LEU A 264 -15.65 10.34 -6.96
N ASP A 265 -15.60 11.19 -7.98
CA ASP A 265 -16.32 11.05 -9.25
C ASP A 265 -15.46 10.36 -10.33
N LEU A 266 -14.31 9.77 -9.92
CA LEU A 266 -13.37 9.01 -10.77
C LEU A 266 -12.67 9.89 -11.81
N ARG A 267 -12.50 11.19 -11.55
CA ARG A 267 -11.73 12.08 -12.42
C ARG A 267 -10.32 12.20 -11.89
N ARG A 268 -9.32 12.10 -12.76
CA ARG A 268 -7.95 12.44 -12.42
C ARG A 268 -7.84 13.94 -12.20
N VAL A 269 -7.52 14.36 -10.98
CA VAL A 269 -7.44 15.79 -10.59
C VAL A 269 -6.00 16.27 -10.46
N ALA A 270 -5.05 15.37 -10.21
CA ALA A 270 -3.64 15.73 -10.15
C ALA A 270 -2.73 14.56 -10.55
N GLN A 271 -1.52 14.91 -10.99
CA GLN A 271 -0.41 13.99 -11.19
C GLN A 271 0.87 14.66 -10.70
N ILE A 272 1.49 14.08 -9.67
CA ILE A 272 2.57 14.68 -8.89
C ILE A 272 3.83 13.89 -9.14
N GLY A 273 4.93 14.55 -9.57
CA GLY A 273 6.23 13.93 -9.74
C GLY A 273 6.30 12.89 -10.87
N TYR A 274 5.54 13.08 -11.94
CA TYR A 274 5.48 12.17 -13.07
C TYR A 274 6.87 11.93 -13.70
N TYR A 275 7.23 10.66 -13.92
CA TYR A 275 8.56 10.19 -14.34
C TYR A 275 9.71 10.51 -13.37
N MET A 276 9.42 10.85 -12.11
CA MET A 276 10.47 11.11 -11.14
C MET A 276 10.68 9.89 -10.24
N SER A 277 11.80 9.22 -10.41
CA SER A 277 12.22 8.08 -9.56
C SER A 277 12.33 8.40 -8.06
N GLN A 278 12.31 9.68 -7.70
CA GLN A 278 12.37 10.15 -6.31
C GLN A 278 11.04 10.01 -5.57
N LEU A 279 9.92 9.87 -6.28
CA LEU A 279 8.60 9.62 -5.70
C LEU A 279 8.16 8.16 -5.80
N TYR A 280 9.11 7.24 -5.90
CA TYR A 280 8.83 5.82 -5.83
C TYR A 280 8.22 5.46 -4.46
N GLY A 281 6.94 5.16 -4.40
CA GLY A 281 6.26 4.67 -3.21
C GLY A 281 5.85 3.21 -3.39
N HIS A 282 6.57 2.28 -2.72
CA HIS A 282 6.10 0.90 -2.59
C HIS A 282 4.84 0.84 -1.72
N SER A 283 4.80 1.68 -0.68
CA SER A 283 3.65 1.91 0.18
C SER A 283 3.42 3.40 0.40
N MET A 284 2.18 3.78 0.72
CA MET A 284 1.79 5.17 0.93
C MET A 284 0.65 5.28 1.94
N CYS A 285 0.67 6.37 2.72
CA CYS A 285 -0.47 6.85 3.50
C CYS A 285 -0.40 8.36 3.66
N GLY A 286 -1.46 8.97 4.21
CA GLY A 286 -1.46 10.37 4.60
C GLY A 286 -1.84 10.57 6.07
N ASP A 287 -1.64 11.79 6.57
CA ASP A 287 -2.07 12.24 7.90
C ASP A 287 -3.24 13.25 7.80
N SER A 288 -3.78 13.68 8.95
CA SER A 288 -4.92 14.61 9.04
C SER A 288 -4.60 16.01 8.51
N ARG A 289 -3.32 16.35 8.33
CA ARG A 289 -2.82 17.63 7.80
C ARG A 289 -2.60 17.60 6.30
N GLY A 290 -2.87 16.45 5.65
CA GLY A 290 -2.68 16.24 4.22
C GLY A 290 -1.23 15.97 3.82
N ASN A 291 -0.31 15.73 4.76
CA ASN A 291 1.00 15.21 4.42
C ASN A 291 0.87 13.77 3.92
N LEU A 292 1.77 13.38 3.00
CA LEU A 292 1.85 11.99 2.52
C LEU A 292 3.19 11.38 2.92
N TYR A 293 3.19 10.09 3.21
CA TYR A 293 4.36 9.31 3.58
C TYR A 293 4.55 8.19 2.58
N LEU A 294 5.77 8.04 2.05
CA LEU A 294 6.13 7.04 1.06
C LEU A 294 7.16 6.09 1.65
N GLY A 295 6.80 4.82 1.78
CA GLY A 295 7.74 3.76 2.13
C GLY A 295 8.37 3.13 0.88
N MET A 296 9.67 2.87 0.92
CA MET A 296 10.45 2.33 -0.20
C MET A 296 11.25 1.10 0.23
N ILE A 297 11.32 0.11 -0.64
CA ILE A 297 12.09 -1.12 -0.40
C ILE A 297 13.46 -1.10 -1.06
N ASP A 298 13.66 -0.21 -2.04
CA ASP A 298 14.90 -0.06 -2.79
C ASP A 298 15.38 1.38 -2.74
N GLY A 299 16.65 1.59 -2.46
CA GLY A 299 17.28 2.89 -2.53
C GLY A 299 18.01 3.33 -1.25
N LYS A 300 18.56 4.54 -1.32
CA LYS A 300 19.31 5.17 -0.22
C LYS A 300 18.38 5.70 0.88
N TRP A 301 17.16 6.07 0.51
CA TRP A 301 16.16 6.69 1.36
C TRP A 301 14.91 5.82 1.33
N ASN A 302 14.63 5.15 2.45
CA ASN A 302 13.56 4.16 2.50
C ASN A 302 12.23 4.70 3.03
N LEU A 303 12.20 5.97 3.45
CA LEU A 303 11.00 6.68 3.89
C LEU A 303 11.12 8.16 3.52
N ALA A 304 10.08 8.71 2.92
CA ALA A 304 9.97 10.13 2.63
C ALA A 304 8.64 10.70 3.11
N ARG A 305 8.63 11.97 3.50
CA ARG A 305 7.44 12.77 3.74
C ARG A 305 7.26 13.78 2.62
N LEU A 306 6.07 13.87 2.09
CA LEU A 306 5.59 14.99 1.29
C LEU A 306 4.79 15.90 2.20
N GLU A 307 5.41 16.98 2.67
CA GLU A 307 4.76 17.96 3.52
C GLU A 307 3.81 18.82 2.69
N ARG A 308 2.52 18.81 3.03
CA ARG A 308 1.49 19.62 2.34
C ARG A 308 1.78 21.10 2.51
N LEU A 309 1.74 21.83 1.42
CA LEU A 309 1.85 23.30 1.42
C LEU A 309 0.47 23.93 1.32
N PRO A 310 0.28 25.14 1.90
CA PRO A 310 -0.96 25.90 1.82
C PRO A 310 -1.38 26.24 0.39
#